data_2cc3f22cb356c1cce9a2a02fd521de9f
#
_entry.id   2cc3f22cb356c1cce9a2a02fd521de9f
#
_cell.length_a   1.000
_cell.length_b   1.000
_cell.length_c   1.000
_cell.angle_alpha   90.00
_cell.angle_beta   90.00
_cell.angle_gamma   90.00
#
_symmetry.space_group_name_H-M   'P 1'
#
loop_
_entity.id
_entity.type
_entity.pdbx_description
1 polymer ?
#
loop_
_entity_poly.entity_id
_entity_poly.type
_entity_poly.pdbx_seq_one_letter_code
_entity_poly.pdbx_strand_id
1 'polypeptide(L)'
;MAIDKNFYNESSAAKLGWDPAWFGEKYYDDKLVRAIKKWQKENGLGADGLCGPTTFRRLWTERQAGIDDHKPEDCHYSNYIVYQGNFTPIEWDKVVLWSERGGLETPSGNYYSYSGRPKRNIRLFVNHWDVCLSSTSCQRVLDKRGASVHFLIDNDGTIYQTLDMQHGAWHAGSERVNRASVGVEISNAYYTK
;
A
#
# COMPACT_ATOMS: atom_id res chain seq x y z
N MET A 1 -7.91 -23.33 -29.52
CA MET A 1 -8.44 -22.08 -30.14
C MET A 1 -7.52 -20.94 -29.74
N ALA A 2 -7.05 -20.12 -30.70
CA ALA A 2 -6.30 -18.92 -30.38
C ALA A 2 -7.25 -17.87 -29.78
N ILE A 3 -6.80 -17.17 -28.74
CA ILE A 3 -7.59 -16.10 -28.11
C ILE A 3 -7.63 -14.91 -29.08
N ASP A 4 -8.83 -14.41 -29.37
CA ASP A 4 -8.98 -13.11 -30.02
C ASP A 4 -8.60 -12.03 -29.01
N LYS A 5 -7.41 -11.43 -29.19
CA LYS A 5 -6.82 -10.48 -28.25
C LYS A 5 -7.53 -9.13 -28.28
N ASN A 6 -8.07 -8.73 -29.40
CA ASN A 6 -8.79 -7.48 -29.53
C ASN A 6 -10.10 -7.55 -28.73
N PHE A 7 -10.87 -8.61 -28.92
CA PHE A 7 -12.10 -8.88 -28.16
C PHE A 7 -11.81 -9.05 -26.66
N TYR A 8 -10.73 -9.78 -26.32
CA TYR A 8 -10.35 -9.93 -24.91
C TYR A 8 -10.06 -8.59 -24.24
N ASN A 9 -9.25 -7.73 -24.90
CA ASN A 9 -8.88 -6.43 -24.35
C ASN A 9 -10.09 -5.50 -24.21
N GLU A 10 -10.99 -5.48 -25.18
CA GLU A 10 -12.24 -4.72 -25.08
C GLU A 10 -13.13 -5.19 -23.91
N SER A 11 -13.30 -6.50 -23.77
CA SER A 11 -14.05 -7.11 -22.67
C SER A 11 -13.42 -6.83 -21.31
N SER A 12 -12.07 -6.91 -21.25
CA SER A 12 -11.30 -6.60 -20.06
C SER A 12 -11.42 -5.13 -19.66
N ALA A 13 -11.33 -4.22 -20.63
CA ALA A 13 -11.50 -2.79 -20.42
C ALA A 13 -12.87 -2.46 -19.84
N ALA A 14 -13.92 -3.01 -20.42
CA ALA A 14 -15.29 -2.85 -19.92
C ALA A 14 -15.46 -3.36 -18.49
N LYS A 15 -14.78 -4.46 -18.14
CA LYS A 15 -14.87 -5.08 -16.80
C LYS A 15 -14.02 -4.38 -15.74
N LEU A 16 -12.82 -3.95 -16.11
CA LEU A 16 -11.82 -3.44 -15.17
C LEU A 16 -11.73 -1.91 -15.15
N GLY A 17 -12.36 -1.23 -16.12
CA GLY A 17 -12.42 0.22 -16.19
C GLY A 17 -11.15 0.89 -16.72
N TRP A 18 -10.42 0.26 -17.63
CA TRP A 18 -9.28 0.86 -18.31
C TRP A 18 -9.63 1.31 -19.74
N ASP A 19 -8.80 2.15 -20.32
CA ASP A 19 -8.98 2.75 -21.65
C ASP A 19 -7.75 2.53 -22.52
N PRO A 20 -7.89 2.24 -23.84
CA PRO A 20 -6.76 2.14 -24.78
C PRO A 20 -5.80 3.31 -24.75
N ALA A 21 -6.29 4.52 -24.42
CA ALA A 21 -5.46 5.72 -24.28
C ALA A 21 -4.39 5.59 -23.19
N TRP A 22 -4.57 4.66 -22.24
CA TRP A 22 -3.55 4.38 -21.22
C TRP A 22 -2.27 3.76 -21.81
N PHE A 23 -2.39 3.17 -23.00
CA PHE A 23 -1.28 2.64 -23.78
C PHE A 23 -0.93 3.51 -24.99
N GLY A 24 -1.51 4.72 -25.09
CA GLY A 24 -1.30 5.65 -26.21
C GLY A 24 -2.09 5.31 -27.48
N GLU A 25 -3.07 4.42 -27.39
CA GLU A 25 -3.89 3.97 -28.52
C GLU A 25 -5.35 4.43 -28.37
N LYS A 26 -6.12 4.34 -29.46
CA LYS A 26 -7.53 4.78 -29.47
C LYS A 26 -8.53 3.65 -29.65
N TYR A 27 -8.10 2.53 -30.19
CA TYR A 27 -8.98 1.45 -30.63
C TYR A 27 -8.50 0.09 -30.11
N TYR A 28 -9.43 -0.85 -29.95
CA TYR A 28 -9.14 -2.25 -29.60
C TYR A 28 -8.71 -3.03 -30.85
N ASP A 29 -7.52 -2.79 -31.32
CA ASP A 29 -6.93 -3.36 -32.52
C ASP A 29 -5.53 -3.94 -32.26
N ASP A 30 -4.88 -4.43 -33.32
CA ASP A 30 -3.54 -5.00 -33.24
C ASP A 30 -2.47 -3.99 -32.82
N LYS A 31 -2.72 -2.68 -32.94
CA LYS A 31 -1.78 -1.66 -32.45
C LYS A 31 -1.81 -1.65 -30.93
N LEU A 32 -3.01 -1.68 -30.35
CA LEU A 32 -3.17 -1.79 -28.90
C LEU A 32 -2.52 -3.05 -28.35
N VAL A 33 -2.70 -4.21 -29.00
CA VAL A 33 -2.06 -5.47 -28.59
C VAL A 33 -0.53 -5.33 -28.58
N ARG A 34 0.05 -4.65 -29.59
CA ARG A 34 1.48 -4.38 -29.62
C ARG A 34 1.93 -3.40 -28.54
N ALA A 35 1.16 -2.35 -28.29
CA ALA A 35 1.43 -1.37 -27.25
C ALA A 35 1.40 -2.01 -25.86
N ILE A 36 0.39 -2.85 -25.58
CA ILE A 36 0.31 -3.62 -24.34
C ILE A 36 1.53 -4.53 -24.18
N LYS A 37 1.91 -5.28 -25.22
CA LYS A 37 3.11 -6.14 -25.18
C LYS A 37 4.39 -5.37 -24.87
N LYS A 38 4.56 -4.22 -25.52
CA LYS A 38 5.71 -3.35 -25.29
C LYS A 38 5.76 -2.91 -23.83
N TRP A 39 4.64 -2.37 -23.35
CA TRP A 39 4.51 -1.90 -21.97
C TRP A 39 4.73 -3.04 -20.95
N GLN A 40 4.15 -4.22 -21.17
CA GLN A 40 4.36 -5.40 -20.32
C GLN A 40 5.84 -5.77 -20.23
N LYS A 41 6.56 -5.77 -21.38
CA LYS A 41 7.99 -6.06 -21.43
C LYS A 41 8.81 -5.04 -20.61
N GLU A 42 8.51 -3.76 -20.78
CA GLU A 42 9.16 -2.65 -20.05
C GLU A 42 8.93 -2.72 -18.54
N ASN A 43 7.82 -3.32 -18.14
CA ASN A 43 7.43 -3.49 -16.74
C ASN A 43 7.69 -4.89 -16.17
N GLY A 44 8.48 -5.73 -16.83
CA GLY A 44 8.88 -7.05 -16.35
C GLY A 44 7.73 -8.08 -16.27
N LEU A 45 6.64 -7.85 -17.01
CA LEU A 45 5.50 -8.77 -17.09
C LEU A 45 5.62 -9.71 -18.28
N GLY A 46 4.86 -10.81 -18.25
CA GLY A 46 4.69 -11.68 -19.42
C GLY A 46 4.05 -10.91 -20.57
N ALA A 47 4.80 -10.73 -21.67
CA ALA A 47 4.41 -9.88 -22.80
C ALA A 47 3.48 -10.63 -23.77
N ASP A 48 2.26 -10.92 -23.35
CA ASP A 48 1.23 -11.62 -24.13
C ASP A 48 0.31 -10.68 -24.95
N GLY A 49 0.28 -9.41 -24.59
CA GLY A 49 -0.56 -8.39 -25.24
C GLY A 49 -2.00 -8.40 -24.74
N LEU A 50 -2.27 -9.00 -23.57
CA LEU A 50 -3.57 -9.04 -22.94
C LEU A 50 -3.54 -8.17 -21.68
N CYS A 51 -4.37 -7.14 -21.62
CA CYS A 51 -4.54 -6.35 -20.40
C CYS A 51 -5.53 -7.05 -19.44
N GLY A 52 -5.08 -8.17 -18.87
CA GLY A 52 -5.80 -8.89 -17.83
C GLY A 52 -5.59 -8.26 -16.44
N PRO A 53 -6.14 -8.88 -15.38
CA PRO A 53 -6.07 -8.32 -14.02
C PRO A 53 -4.66 -7.97 -13.54
N THR A 54 -3.64 -8.75 -13.89
CA THR A 54 -2.24 -8.49 -13.50
C THR A 54 -1.69 -7.24 -14.20
N THR A 55 -1.85 -7.15 -15.53
CA THR A 55 -1.45 -5.99 -16.32
C THR A 55 -2.20 -4.74 -15.88
N PHE A 56 -3.51 -4.86 -15.69
CA PHE A 56 -4.35 -3.76 -15.24
C PHE A 56 -3.91 -3.22 -13.88
N ARG A 57 -3.66 -4.09 -12.89
CA ARG A 57 -3.22 -3.65 -11.56
C ARG A 57 -1.91 -2.87 -11.63
N ARG A 58 -0.93 -3.37 -12.38
CA ARG A 58 0.35 -2.69 -12.56
C ARG A 58 0.17 -1.32 -13.20
N LEU A 59 -0.58 -1.25 -14.29
CA LEU A 59 -0.87 -0.01 -15.00
C LEU A 59 -1.66 0.99 -14.14
N TRP A 60 -2.68 0.50 -13.44
CA TRP A 60 -3.45 1.30 -12.48
C TRP A 60 -2.55 1.90 -11.41
N THR A 61 -1.65 1.10 -10.85
CA THR A 61 -0.69 1.53 -9.85
C THR A 61 0.19 2.67 -10.35
N GLU A 62 0.77 2.53 -11.55
CA GLU A 62 1.61 3.59 -12.12
C GLU A 62 0.83 4.88 -12.36
N ARG A 63 -0.41 4.76 -12.83
CA ARG A 63 -1.26 5.92 -13.04
C ARG A 63 -1.67 6.58 -11.73
N GLN A 64 -1.99 5.80 -10.72
CA GLN A 64 -2.34 6.35 -9.41
C GLN A 64 -1.12 6.93 -8.71
N ALA A 65 0.05 6.31 -8.82
CA ALA A 65 1.29 6.90 -8.31
C ALA A 65 1.63 8.24 -8.97
N GLY A 66 1.28 8.40 -10.26
CA GLY A 66 1.40 9.69 -10.94
C GLY A 66 0.30 10.71 -10.63
N ILE A 67 -0.82 10.25 -10.03
CA ILE A 67 -1.95 11.11 -9.62
C ILE A 67 -1.92 11.38 -8.11
N ASP A 68 -1.41 10.41 -7.34
CA ASP A 68 -1.36 10.43 -5.87
C ASP A 68 -0.13 11.22 -5.37
N ASP A 69 0.11 12.38 -5.96
CA ASP A 69 0.92 13.46 -5.36
C ASP A 69 0.25 14.03 -4.09
N HIS A 70 -0.62 13.23 -3.48
CA HIS A 70 -1.31 13.55 -2.22
C HIS A 70 -0.46 13.16 -1.01
N LYS A 71 0.85 13.31 -1.12
CA LYS A 71 1.63 13.57 0.08
C LYS A 71 1.17 14.91 0.60
N PRO A 72 0.79 15.01 1.86
CA PRO A 72 0.62 16.32 2.46
C PRO A 72 1.91 17.09 2.14
N GLU A 73 1.81 18.18 1.38
CA GLU A 73 2.96 19.02 0.98
C GLU A 73 3.77 19.52 2.19
N ASP A 74 3.35 19.15 3.38
CA ASP A 74 3.74 19.71 4.65
C ASP A 74 3.91 18.61 5.74
N CYS A 75 4.48 17.44 5.41
CA CYS A 75 4.83 16.46 6.42
C CYS A 75 6.00 16.95 7.27
N HIS A 76 5.85 16.85 8.58
CA HIS A 76 6.97 16.99 9.50
C HIS A 76 7.73 15.67 9.56
N TYR A 77 8.90 15.61 8.93
CA TYR A 77 9.77 14.44 8.96
C TYR A 77 10.66 14.46 10.19
N SER A 78 10.80 13.29 10.81
CA SER A 78 11.73 13.05 11.92
C SER A 78 12.56 11.80 11.65
N ASN A 79 13.50 11.51 12.56
CA ASN A 79 14.26 10.25 12.59
C ASN A 79 13.96 9.46 13.87
N TYR A 80 12.76 9.58 14.40
CA TYR A 80 12.35 8.94 15.66
C TYR A 80 11.17 8.01 15.44
N ILE A 81 11.14 6.95 16.25
CA ILE A 81 9.94 6.16 16.52
C ILE A 81 9.57 6.28 17.99
N VAL A 82 8.30 6.05 18.32
CA VAL A 82 7.77 6.24 19.68
C VAL A 82 7.40 4.90 20.30
N TYR A 83 7.90 4.68 21.52
CA TYR A 83 7.52 3.57 22.37
C TYR A 83 7.32 4.04 23.81
N GLN A 84 6.13 3.84 24.37
CA GLN A 84 5.73 4.32 25.71
C GLN A 84 6.00 5.83 25.90
N GLY A 85 5.63 6.61 24.88
CA GLY A 85 5.86 8.06 24.89
C GLY A 85 7.33 8.49 24.76
N ASN A 86 8.26 7.55 24.67
CA ASN A 86 9.68 7.86 24.52
C ASN A 86 10.09 7.82 23.05
N PHE A 87 10.79 8.86 22.61
CA PHE A 87 11.36 8.96 21.28
C PHE A 87 12.66 8.16 21.21
N THR A 88 12.72 7.24 20.23
CA THR A 88 13.90 6.43 19.97
C THR A 88 14.43 6.77 18.58
N PRO A 89 15.64 7.30 18.44
CA PRO A 89 16.22 7.61 17.14
C PRO A 89 16.48 6.34 16.33
N ILE A 90 16.29 6.45 15.02
CA ILE A 90 16.62 5.40 14.03
C ILE A 90 17.46 6.00 12.90
N GLU A 91 18.15 5.15 12.15
CA GLU A 91 18.96 5.56 11.00
C GLU A 91 18.14 5.82 9.73
N TRP A 92 16.96 6.47 9.89
CA TRP A 92 16.07 6.83 8.80
C TRP A 92 15.45 8.19 9.06
N ASP A 93 15.50 9.08 8.11
CA ASP A 93 15.11 10.50 8.26
C ASP A 93 13.72 10.85 7.71
N LYS A 94 12.99 9.83 7.23
CA LYS A 94 11.63 10.01 6.69
C LYS A 94 10.59 9.30 7.56
N VAL A 95 10.51 9.65 8.82
CA VAL A 95 9.47 9.18 9.73
C VAL A 95 8.48 10.31 9.98
N VAL A 96 7.19 10.01 9.86
CA VAL A 96 6.08 10.90 10.22
C VAL A 96 5.30 10.26 11.35
N LEU A 97 5.22 10.94 12.49
CA LEU A 97 4.49 10.44 13.65
C LEU A 97 3.01 10.82 13.55
N TRP A 98 2.14 9.99 14.13
CA TRP A 98 0.68 10.20 14.12
C TRP A 98 0.23 11.54 14.68
N SER A 99 0.98 12.10 15.63
CA SER A 99 0.69 13.37 16.31
C SER A 99 1.24 14.59 15.58
N GLU A 100 1.96 14.41 14.50
CA GLU A 100 2.62 15.48 13.77
C GLU A 100 1.87 15.85 12.48
N ARG A 101 2.22 16.98 11.92
CA ARG A 101 1.62 17.46 10.67
C ARG A 101 1.89 16.45 9.55
N GLY A 102 0.83 16.04 8.85
CA GLY A 102 0.88 14.99 7.86
C GLY A 102 0.81 13.57 8.43
N GLY A 103 0.74 13.42 9.75
CA GLY A 103 0.64 12.12 10.42
C GLY A 103 -0.67 11.38 10.13
N LEU A 104 -0.61 10.08 10.19
CA LEU A 104 -1.74 9.17 10.02
C LEU A 104 -2.07 8.54 11.37
N GLU A 105 -3.13 9.01 12.02
CA GLU A 105 -3.52 8.55 13.36
C GLU A 105 -4.51 7.39 13.28
N THR A 106 -4.25 6.34 14.05
CA THR A 106 -5.20 5.25 14.25
C THR A 106 -6.32 5.66 15.21
N PRO A 107 -7.61 5.53 14.83
CA PRO A 107 -8.73 5.82 15.71
C PRO A 107 -8.68 5.02 17.02
N SER A 108 -9.02 5.65 18.15
CA SER A 108 -8.93 5.07 19.49
C SER A 108 -9.75 3.78 19.68
N GLY A 109 -10.73 3.53 18.83
CA GLY A 109 -11.54 2.31 18.82
C GLY A 109 -10.93 1.12 18.10
N ASN A 110 -9.78 1.28 17.44
CA ASN A 110 -9.20 0.29 16.51
C ASN A 110 -7.92 -0.38 17.05
N TYR A 111 -7.65 -0.30 18.35
CA TYR A 111 -6.49 -0.95 18.98
C TYR A 111 -6.74 -1.26 20.44
N TYR A 112 -5.92 -2.15 21.02
CA TYR A 112 -5.89 -2.38 22.46
C TYR A 112 -5.07 -1.29 23.15
N SER A 113 -5.73 -0.46 23.96
CA SER A 113 -5.04 0.57 24.74
C SER A 113 -4.40 -0.04 25.99
N TYR A 114 -3.13 0.27 26.20
CA TYR A 114 -2.38 -0.13 27.40
C TYR A 114 -1.73 1.10 28.03
N SER A 115 -1.64 1.09 29.36
CA SER A 115 -0.88 2.08 30.12
C SER A 115 0.64 1.82 30.14
N GLY A 116 1.06 0.77 29.46
CA GLY A 116 2.44 0.36 29.28
C GLY A 116 2.52 -1.12 28.92
N ARG A 117 3.05 -1.42 27.73
CA ARG A 117 3.30 -2.79 27.29
C ARG A 117 4.80 -3.06 27.40
N PRO A 118 5.27 -3.93 28.31
CA PRO A 118 6.69 -4.21 28.44
C PRO A 118 7.30 -4.69 27.12
N LYS A 119 8.49 -4.23 26.75
CA LYS A 119 9.22 -4.65 25.54
C LYS A 119 9.29 -6.17 25.39
N ARG A 120 9.49 -6.89 26.50
CA ARG A 120 9.51 -8.36 26.53
C ARG A 120 8.24 -9.04 26.02
N ASN A 121 7.13 -8.33 25.99
CA ASN A 121 5.86 -8.84 25.47
C ASN A 121 5.74 -8.67 23.95
N ILE A 122 6.58 -7.83 23.35
CA ILE A 122 6.69 -7.71 21.90
C ILE A 122 7.68 -8.77 21.44
N ARG A 123 7.19 -9.83 20.83
CA ARG A 123 7.97 -11.00 20.40
C ARG A 123 7.93 -11.22 18.90
N LEU A 124 7.01 -10.54 18.21
CA LEU A 124 6.74 -10.75 16.80
C LEU A 124 6.79 -9.40 16.08
N PHE A 125 7.35 -9.44 14.90
CA PHE A 125 7.20 -8.42 13.88
C PHE A 125 6.36 -9.02 12.76
N VAL A 126 5.18 -8.47 12.50
CA VAL A 126 4.28 -9.00 11.49
C VAL A 126 4.22 -8.02 10.33
N ASN A 127 4.76 -8.47 9.22
CA ASN A 127 4.79 -7.73 8.00
C ASN A 127 3.60 -8.11 7.12
N HIS A 128 2.84 -7.12 6.70
CA HIS A 128 1.73 -7.25 5.77
C HIS A 128 2.06 -6.56 4.47
N TRP A 129 1.38 -6.97 3.45
CA TRP A 129 1.38 -6.34 2.17
C TRP A 129 -0.02 -5.77 1.92
N ASP A 130 -0.11 -4.45 1.89
CA ASP A 130 -1.39 -3.74 1.96
C ASP A 130 -2.19 -3.72 0.65
N VAL A 131 -1.56 -4.06 -0.47
CA VAL A 131 -2.16 -3.99 -1.82
C VAL A 131 -2.69 -2.58 -2.16
N CYS A 132 -2.32 -1.58 -1.37
CA CYS A 132 -2.66 -0.19 -1.57
C CYS A 132 -1.54 0.55 -2.33
N LEU A 133 -1.86 1.71 -2.86
CA LEU A 133 -0.93 2.52 -3.64
C LEU A 133 -0.12 3.47 -2.77
N SER A 134 -0.67 3.80 -1.60
CA SER A 134 -0.05 4.70 -0.64
C SER A 134 -0.46 4.35 0.77
N SER A 135 0.35 4.76 1.73
CA SER A 135 0.05 4.62 3.16
C SER A 135 -1.24 5.36 3.54
N THR A 136 -1.53 6.50 2.93
CA THR A 136 -2.78 7.23 3.15
C THR A 136 -4.00 6.42 2.72
N SER A 137 -3.92 5.75 1.56
CA SER A 137 -5.00 4.87 1.09
C SER A 137 -5.16 3.65 1.98
N CYS A 138 -4.03 3.05 2.43
CA CYS A 138 -4.03 1.94 3.37
C CYS A 138 -4.69 2.31 4.70
N GLN A 139 -4.31 3.44 5.29
CA GLN A 139 -4.92 3.93 6.54
C GLN A 139 -6.44 4.05 6.43
N ARG A 140 -6.95 4.65 5.34
CA ARG A 140 -8.40 4.77 5.13
C ARG A 140 -9.12 3.41 5.05
N VAL A 141 -8.46 2.41 4.45
CA VAL A 141 -9.00 1.05 4.37
C VAL A 141 -9.01 0.39 5.74
N LEU A 142 -7.92 0.51 6.50
CA LEU A 142 -7.81 -0.02 7.86
C LEU A 142 -8.88 0.60 8.77
N ASP A 143 -9.05 1.92 8.73
CA ASP A 143 -10.05 2.64 9.52
C ASP A 143 -11.47 2.15 9.25
N LYS A 144 -11.84 2.00 7.97
CA LYS A 144 -13.16 1.47 7.58
C LYS A 144 -13.40 0.04 8.03
N ARG A 145 -12.34 -0.76 8.15
CA ARG A 145 -12.42 -2.17 8.58
C ARG A 145 -12.34 -2.33 10.09
N GLY A 146 -12.13 -1.28 10.85
CA GLY A 146 -11.85 -1.35 12.28
C GLY A 146 -10.54 -2.10 12.58
N ALA A 147 -9.56 -1.95 11.71
CA ALA A 147 -8.23 -2.57 11.83
C ALA A 147 -7.15 -1.48 12.01
N SER A 148 -5.95 -1.88 12.39
CA SER A 148 -4.82 -0.97 12.57
C SER A 148 -3.49 -1.69 12.48
N VAL A 149 -2.44 -0.92 12.23
CA VAL A 149 -1.04 -1.35 12.33
C VAL A 149 -0.27 -0.33 13.16
N HIS A 150 0.99 -0.59 13.47
CA HIS A 150 1.85 0.40 14.13
C HIS A 150 2.57 1.29 13.12
N PHE A 151 2.90 0.72 11.96
CA PHE A 151 3.64 1.40 10.91
C PHE A 151 3.04 1.13 9.55
N LEU A 152 3.05 2.17 8.71
CA LEU A 152 2.83 2.09 7.28
C LEU A 152 4.11 2.55 6.60
N ILE A 153 4.59 1.78 5.62
CA ILE A 153 5.76 2.15 4.81
C ILE A 153 5.28 2.47 3.41
N ASP A 154 5.45 3.72 3.02
CA ASP A 154 5.03 4.21 1.70
C ASP A 154 6.02 3.84 0.60
N ASN A 155 5.58 3.98 -0.65
CA ASN A 155 6.35 3.66 -1.85
C ASN A 155 7.67 4.44 -1.99
N ASP A 156 7.77 5.60 -1.37
CA ASP A 156 8.98 6.44 -1.37
C ASP A 156 9.88 6.23 -0.16
N GLY A 157 9.55 5.23 0.65
CA GLY A 157 10.27 4.90 1.88
C GLY A 157 9.87 5.76 3.09
N THR A 158 8.85 6.61 3.00
CA THR A 158 8.30 7.29 4.18
C THR A 158 7.68 6.28 5.13
N ILE A 159 8.07 6.34 6.39
CA ILE A 159 7.52 5.51 7.47
C ILE A 159 6.53 6.36 8.26
N TYR A 160 5.25 6.00 8.21
CA TYR A 160 4.25 6.57 9.09
C TYR A 160 4.11 5.68 10.32
N GLN A 161 4.42 6.21 11.49
CA GLN A 161 4.04 5.58 12.74
C GLN A 161 2.63 6.06 13.10
N THR A 162 1.66 5.16 13.08
CA THR A 162 0.23 5.47 13.25
C THR A 162 -0.25 5.32 14.68
N LEU A 163 0.58 4.69 15.52
CA LEU A 163 0.23 4.30 16.89
C LEU A 163 1.51 4.09 17.72
N ASP A 164 1.51 4.52 18.98
CA ASP A 164 2.59 4.17 19.91
C ASP A 164 2.69 2.64 20.06
N MET A 165 3.89 2.09 19.94
CA MET A 165 4.13 0.65 20.08
C MET A 165 3.79 0.07 21.46
N GLN A 166 3.53 0.89 22.47
CA GLN A 166 2.97 0.40 23.74
C GLN A 166 1.59 -0.22 23.57
N HIS A 167 0.83 0.21 22.59
CA HIS A 167 -0.52 -0.29 22.33
C HIS A 167 -0.49 -1.57 21.50
N GLY A 168 -1.61 -2.23 21.34
CA GLY A 168 -1.73 -3.45 20.53
C GLY A 168 -2.59 -3.20 19.30
N ALA A 169 -1.98 -3.10 18.13
CA ALA A 169 -2.70 -2.90 16.88
C ALA A 169 -3.52 -4.14 16.48
N TRP A 170 -4.61 -3.93 15.75
CA TRP A 170 -5.50 -5.00 15.28
C TRP A 170 -5.23 -5.35 13.82
N HIS A 171 -4.23 -6.20 13.58
CA HIS A 171 -3.77 -6.49 12.22
C HIS A 171 -3.75 -7.98 11.85
N ALA A 172 -3.63 -8.89 12.83
CA ALA A 172 -3.33 -10.30 12.54
C ALA A 172 -4.55 -11.23 12.67
N GLY A 173 -5.77 -10.71 12.87
CA GLY A 173 -6.98 -11.52 13.06
C GLY A 173 -6.96 -12.40 14.31
N SER A 174 -5.96 -12.25 15.17
CA SER A 174 -5.76 -13.02 16.40
C SER A 174 -5.34 -12.09 17.53
N GLU A 175 -6.14 -12.02 18.58
CA GLU A 175 -5.84 -11.21 19.76
C GLU A 175 -4.48 -11.56 20.37
N ARG A 176 -4.16 -12.86 20.45
CA ARG A 176 -2.87 -13.33 20.99
C ARG A 176 -1.69 -12.79 20.18
N VAL A 177 -1.80 -12.79 18.85
CA VAL A 177 -0.75 -12.26 17.97
C VAL A 177 -0.70 -10.74 18.07
N ASN A 178 -1.84 -10.06 17.97
CA ASN A 178 -1.93 -8.61 18.08
C ASN A 178 -1.30 -8.07 19.37
N ARG A 179 -1.53 -8.78 20.50
CA ARG A 179 -0.95 -8.42 21.79
C ARG A 179 0.56 -8.63 21.91
N ALA A 180 1.13 -9.48 21.05
CA ALA A 180 2.54 -9.88 21.11
C ALA A 180 3.38 -9.33 19.96
N SER A 181 2.81 -8.50 19.09
CA SER A 181 3.48 -8.06 17.87
C SER A 181 3.50 -6.56 17.67
N VAL A 182 4.41 -6.15 16.77
CA VAL A 182 4.34 -4.91 16.03
C VAL A 182 3.89 -5.27 14.60
N GLY A 183 2.83 -4.62 14.11
CA GLY A 183 2.31 -4.81 12.77
C GLY A 183 2.78 -3.70 11.84
N VAL A 184 3.15 -4.05 10.64
CA VAL A 184 3.58 -3.15 9.57
C VAL A 184 2.85 -3.50 8.28
N GLU A 185 2.33 -2.51 7.60
CA GLU A 185 1.87 -2.62 6.20
C GLU A 185 2.87 -1.94 5.28
N ILE A 186 3.20 -2.58 4.18
CA ILE A 186 4.08 -2.03 3.15
C ILE A 186 3.25 -1.74 1.91
N SER A 187 3.24 -0.49 1.48
CA SER A 187 2.57 -0.06 0.26
C SER A 187 3.20 -0.73 -0.94
N ASN A 188 2.48 -1.67 -1.52
CA ASN A 188 2.90 -2.41 -2.69
C ASN A 188 1.71 -2.93 -3.48
N ALA A 189 1.41 -2.25 -4.56
CA ALA A 189 0.32 -2.64 -5.45
C ALA A 189 0.65 -3.82 -6.38
N TYR A 190 1.86 -4.38 -6.29
CA TYR A 190 2.29 -5.44 -7.20
C TYR A 190 2.03 -6.84 -6.65
N TYR A 191 1.27 -7.59 -7.42
CA TYR A 191 1.14 -9.03 -7.25
C TYR A 191 2.21 -9.72 -8.08
N THR A 192 3.28 -10.18 -7.48
CA THR A 192 4.07 -11.27 -8.06
C THR A 192 3.50 -12.58 -7.52
N LYS A 193 2.96 -13.42 -8.42
CA LYS A 193 2.75 -14.83 -8.11
C LYS A 193 4.09 -15.54 -8.13
#